data_b0c69d14113229e0aff39f62404fd840
#
_entry.id   b0c69d14113229e0aff39f62404fd840
#
_cell.length_a   1.000
_cell.length_b   1.000
_cell.length_c   1.000
_cell.angle_alpha   90.00
_cell.angle_beta   90.00
_cell.angle_gamma   90.00
#
_symmetry.space_group_name_H-M   'P 1'
#
loop_
_entity.id
_entity.type
_entity.pdbx_description
1 polymer ?
#
loop_
_entity_poly.entity_id
_entity_poly.type
_entity_poly.pdbx_seq_one_letter_code
_entity_poly.pdbx_strand_id
1 'polypeptide(L)'
;MSDTFYHNLPNGVQIVHRKTHSPVVYVGLMIGAGTRHELPKENGMAHYIEHCVFKGTEHYTARQIINHIEGIGGEINAYTTKEETTFYAATLRQHFRTTLHLLADMILRPTFHKKETDKEVAVILDEIESYNDSPSELIYDDFENMIFEGSSLAMPILGTKKTLKYISKSPTIALDWMKQHYRPERMVLFVLGNVTTQQVISAATRELLSNSQYPIANSEASNSPQGVQYPIAAPAASISEASLTRTYRRHTHQTHVMLGSHAYPIGHPKQLTMYLLNNILGGGSMSSRLYLSLREKYGLVYNIDSQAVPLSDTGYWNIYLACEPQHKDQCLELCHKELKQLRDTALTSSQLQRALRQLEGQMAISAENQENNALAMAKQMLYHHHAPAWQDTFARIQTITPAQLQEVANEVFAPEKIYTLLYD
;
A
#
# COMPACT_ATOMS: atom_id res chain seq x y z
N MET A 1 -6.58 26.97 3.06
CA MET A 1 -6.28 25.60 3.52
C MET A 1 -7.60 24.87 3.66
N SER A 2 -7.80 23.73 3.03
CA SER A 2 -9.00 22.92 3.26
C SER A 2 -8.84 22.23 4.60
N ASP A 3 -9.66 22.57 5.59
CA ASP A 3 -9.61 21.92 6.89
C ASP A 3 -9.96 20.45 6.75
N THR A 4 -9.06 19.57 7.18
CA THR A 4 -9.32 18.15 7.30
C THR A 4 -10.07 17.90 8.60
N PHE A 5 -11.21 17.26 8.51
CA PHE A 5 -12.06 16.94 9.65
C PHE A 5 -11.85 15.49 10.08
N TYR A 6 -11.78 15.25 11.36
CA TYR A 6 -11.61 13.94 11.99
C TYR A 6 -12.75 13.66 12.96
N HIS A 7 -13.24 12.44 12.98
CA HIS A 7 -14.26 12.00 13.91
C HIS A 7 -14.17 10.49 14.13
N ASN A 8 -14.50 10.03 15.34
CA ASN A 8 -14.59 8.62 15.65
C ASN A 8 -16.03 8.29 15.99
N LEU A 9 -16.60 7.27 15.35
CA LEU A 9 -17.90 6.73 15.73
C LEU A 9 -17.79 5.97 17.06
N PRO A 10 -18.89 5.86 17.83
CA PRO A 10 -18.89 5.15 19.10
C PRO A 10 -18.44 3.69 19.04
N ASN A 11 -18.53 3.04 17.88
CA ASN A 11 -18.05 1.67 17.67
C ASN A 11 -16.56 1.58 17.28
N GLY A 12 -15.86 2.72 17.16
CA GLY A 12 -14.44 2.76 16.85
C GLY A 12 -14.09 3.07 15.39
N VAL A 13 -15.05 3.10 14.46
CA VAL A 13 -14.76 3.50 13.07
C VAL A 13 -14.26 4.93 13.05
N GLN A 14 -13.09 5.14 12.44
CA GLN A 14 -12.48 6.45 12.27
C GLN A 14 -12.99 7.11 10.99
N ILE A 15 -13.24 8.39 11.02
CA ILE A 15 -13.67 9.19 9.86
C ILE A 15 -12.66 10.26 9.58
N VAL A 16 -12.20 10.35 8.32
CA VAL A 16 -11.43 11.48 7.81
C VAL A 16 -12.15 12.09 6.62
N HIS A 17 -12.41 13.38 6.68
CA HIS A 17 -13.10 14.11 5.64
C HIS A 17 -12.36 15.38 5.27
N ARG A 18 -12.15 15.60 3.96
CA ARG A 18 -11.62 16.85 3.42
C ARG A 18 -12.57 17.38 2.36
N LYS A 19 -13.12 18.56 2.62
CA LYS A 19 -14.04 19.21 1.68
C LYS A 19 -13.26 19.83 0.52
N THR A 20 -13.74 19.61 -0.70
CA THR A 20 -13.23 20.24 -1.93
C THR A 20 -14.36 20.95 -2.68
N HIS A 21 -14.03 21.62 -3.79
CA HIS A 21 -15.01 22.22 -4.69
C HIS A 21 -15.38 21.32 -5.87
N SER A 22 -14.75 20.15 -5.98
CA SER A 22 -15.03 19.18 -7.05
C SER A 22 -16.47 18.69 -7.01
N PRO A 23 -17.12 18.52 -8.16
CA PRO A 23 -18.42 17.85 -8.23
C PRO A 23 -18.31 16.35 -7.93
N VAL A 24 -17.12 15.76 -8.05
CA VAL A 24 -16.84 14.35 -7.75
C VAL A 24 -16.50 14.20 -6.27
N VAL A 25 -17.01 13.13 -5.67
CA VAL A 25 -16.68 12.70 -4.30
C VAL A 25 -16.03 11.33 -4.37
N TYR A 26 -14.85 11.22 -3.77
CA TYR A 26 -14.19 9.97 -3.48
C TYR A 26 -14.59 9.54 -2.06
N VAL A 27 -15.16 8.36 -1.94
CA VAL A 27 -15.61 7.79 -0.67
C VAL A 27 -15.18 6.33 -0.59
N GLY A 28 -14.67 5.90 0.55
CA GLY A 28 -14.24 4.51 0.72
C GLY A 28 -14.02 4.13 2.16
N LEU A 29 -13.86 2.83 2.36
CA LEU A 29 -13.50 2.19 3.61
C LEU A 29 -12.15 1.50 3.44
N MET A 30 -11.18 1.92 4.25
CA MET A 30 -9.88 1.27 4.37
C MET A 30 -9.86 0.47 5.66
N ILE A 31 -9.53 -0.81 5.55
CA ILE A 31 -9.49 -1.74 6.68
C ILE A 31 -8.02 -2.11 6.93
N GLY A 32 -7.55 -1.96 8.16
CA GLY A 32 -6.21 -2.36 8.60
C GLY A 32 -6.08 -3.88 8.70
N ALA A 33 -6.37 -4.58 7.61
CA ALA A 33 -6.26 -6.02 7.46
C ALA A 33 -5.84 -6.37 6.04
N GLY A 34 -4.75 -7.09 5.88
CA GLY A 34 -4.20 -7.54 4.61
C GLY A 34 -3.51 -8.88 4.80
N THR A 35 -2.71 -9.31 3.82
CA THR A 35 -2.06 -10.63 3.80
C THR A 35 -1.21 -10.91 5.04
N ARG A 36 -0.62 -9.89 5.62
CA ARG A 36 0.16 -9.98 6.86
C ARG A 36 -0.61 -10.60 8.03
N HIS A 37 -1.93 -10.46 8.06
CA HIS A 37 -2.81 -10.93 9.13
C HIS A 37 -3.29 -12.36 8.92
N GLU A 38 -2.87 -13.01 7.83
CA GLU A 38 -3.26 -14.36 7.48
C GLU A 38 -2.39 -15.41 8.17
N LEU A 39 -2.98 -16.56 8.49
CA LEU A 39 -2.20 -17.75 8.81
C LEU A 39 -1.68 -18.39 7.51
N PRO A 40 -0.57 -19.15 7.55
CA PRO A 40 -0.02 -19.77 6.34
C PRO A 40 -1.02 -20.62 5.52
N LYS A 41 -2.00 -21.24 6.19
CA LYS A 41 -3.07 -22.00 5.52
C LYS A 41 -4.14 -21.11 4.87
N GLU A 42 -4.21 -19.85 5.26
CA GLU A 42 -5.19 -18.84 4.86
C GLU A 42 -4.61 -17.84 3.85
N ASN A 43 -3.37 -18.06 3.42
CA ASN A 43 -2.70 -17.13 2.52
C ASN A 43 -3.50 -16.87 1.23
N GLY A 44 -3.70 -15.59 0.90
CA GLY A 44 -4.58 -15.11 -0.16
C GLY A 44 -6.02 -14.81 0.28
N MET A 45 -6.33 -14.90 1.59
CA MET A 45 -7.67 -14.66 2.12
C MET A 45 -8.14 -13.23 1.93
N ALA A 46 -7.30 -12.24 2.22
CA ALA A 46 -7.66 -10.83 2.10
C ALA A 46 -8.01 -10.49 0.64
N HIS A 47 -7.19 -10.93 -0.31
CA HIS A 47 -7.43 -10.77 -1.74
C HIS A 47 -8.66 -11.54 -2.23
N TYR A 48 -8.85 -12.78 -1.77
CA TYR A 48 -10.05 -13.56 -2.07
C TYR A 48 -11.33 -12.85 -1.59
N ILE A 49 -11.31 -12.26 -0.39
CA ILE A 49 -12.44 -11.48 0.15
C ILE A 49 -12.68 -10.26 -0.73
N GLU A 50 -11.63 -9.54 -1.13
CA GLU A 50 -11.73 -8.39 -2.03
C GLU A 50 -12.53 -8.76 -3.29
N HIS A 51 -12.19 -9.84 -3.99
CA HIS A 51 -12.94 -10.31 -5.15
C HIS A 51 -14.39 -10.69 -4.83
N CYS A 52 -14.58 -11.40 -3.72
CA CYS A 52 -15.87 -12.02 -3.41
C CYS A 52 -16.93 -11.05 -2.89
N VAL A 53 -16.57 -9.91 -2.28
CA VAL A 53 -17.57 -8.92 -1.83
C VAL A 53 -18.31 -8.24 -2.98
N PHE A 54 -17.77 -8.27 -4.19
CA PHE A 54 -18.43 -7.82 -5.42
C PHE A 54 -19.45 -8.83 -5.96
N LYS A 55 -19.50 -10.06 -5.43
CA LYS A 55 -20.34 -11.15 -5.98
C LYS A 55 -21.71 -11.28 -5.32
N GLY A 56 -22.00 -10.44 -4.36
CA GLY A 56 -23.32 -10.31 -3.75
C GLY A 56 -23.28 -10.03 -2.27
N THR A 57 -24.32 -9.34 -1.84
CA THR A 57 -24.61 -9.05 -0.44
C THR A 57 -25.98 -9.63 -0.06
N GLU A 58 -26.41 -9.41 1.17
CA GLU A 58 -27.78 -9.75 1.57
C GLU A 58 -28.86 -8.98 0.77
N HIS A 59 -28.53 -7.80 0.24
CA HIS A 59 -29.48 -6.91 -0.44
C HIS A 59 -29.26 -6.79 -1.95
N TYR A 60 -28.04 -7.07 -2.44
CA TYR A 60 -27.66 -6.85 -3.82
C TYR A 60 -27.01 -8.06 -4.47
N THR A 61 -27.41 -8.37 -5.68
CA THR A 61 -26.68 -9.30 -6.55
C THR A 61 -25.44 -8.63 -7.14
N ALA A 62 -24.46 -9.40 -7.62
CA ALA A 62 -23.25 -8.89 -8.27
C ALA A 62 -23.55 -7.85 -9.37
N ARG A 63 -24.57 -8.14 -10.23
CA ARG A 63 -24.98 -7.21 -11.29
C ARG A 63 -25.57 -5.90 -10.73
N GLN A 64 -26.29 -5.98 -9.63
CA GLN A 64 -26.84 -4.77 -8.99
C GLN A 64 -25.74 -3.93 -8.34
N ILE A 65 -24.72 -4.54 -7.75
CA ILE A 65 -23.58 -3.83 -7.19
C ILE A 65 -22.90 -2.97 -8.27
N ILE A 66 -22.53 -3.60 -9.40
CA ILE A 66 -21.88 -2.90 -10.52
C ILE A 66 -22.82 -1.80 -11.08
N ASN A 67 -24.06 -2.14 -11.40
CA ASN A 67 -24.99 -1.18 -11.98
C ASN A 67 -25.34 -0.01 -11.04
N HIS A 68 -25.21 -0.18 -9.73
CA HIS A 68 -25.51 0.89 -8.75
C HIS A 68 -24.51 2.06 -8.86
N ILE A 69 -23.28 1.76 -9.23
CA ILE A 69 -22.22 2.77 -9.36
C ILE A 69 -22.01 3.13 -10.83
N GLU A 70 -21.81 2.17 -11.72
CA GLU A 70 -21.59 2.46 -13.14
C GLU A 70 -22.82 3.05 -13.81
N GLY A 71 -24.02 2.63 -13.41
CA GLY A 71 -25.29 3.17 -13.92
C GLY A 71 -25.53 4.65 -13.62
N ILE A 72 -24.83 5.21 -12.65
CA ILE A 72 -24.84 6.66 -12.33
C ILE A 72 -23.58 7.38 -12.82
N GLY A 73 -22.74 6.70 -13.64
CA GLY A 73 -21.48 7.24 -14.17
C GLY A 73 -20.38 7.33 -13.13
N GLY A 74 -20.43 6.52 -12.08
CA GLY A 74 -19.37 6.38 -11.07
C GLY A 74 -18.42 5.25 -11.38
N GLU A 75 -17.34 5.18 -10.62
CA GLU A 75 -16.32 4.14 -10.65
C GLU A 75 -16.21 3.51 -9.26
N ILE A 76 -16.04 2.19 -9.20
CA ILE A 76 -15.83 1.45 -7.96
C ILE A 76 -14.59 0.59 -8.11
N ASN A 77 -13.71 0.63 -7.11
CA ASN A 77 -12.44 -0.08 -7.09
C ASN A 77 -12.14 -0.67 -5.70
N ALA A 78 -11.24 -1.63 -5.69
CA ALA A 78 -10.66 -2.16 -4.46
C ALA A 78 -9.20 -2.54 -4.68
N TYR A 79 -8.44 -2.66 -3.61
CA TYR A 79 -7.11 -3.25 -3.63
C TYR A 79 -6.74 -3.81 -2.26
N THR A 80 -5.90 -4.83 -2.30
CA THR A 80 -5.32 -5.47 -1.11
C THR A 80 -3.80 -5.30 -1.09
N THR A 81 -3.26 -4.95 0.06
CA THR A 81 -1.82 -4.92 0.32
C THR A 81 -1.43 -5.92 1.40
N LYS A 82 -0.19 -5.87 1.84
CA LYS A 82 0.26 -6.67 3.01
C LYS A 82 -0.49 -6.30 4.28
N GLU A 83 -0.89 -5.05 4.47
CA GLU A 83 -1.39 -4.54 5.75
C GLU A 83 -2.80 -3.97 5.70
N GLU A 84 -3.30 -3.56 4.54
CA GLU A 84 -4.65 -3.00 4.40
C GLU A 84 -5.38 -3.53 3.17
N THR A 85 -6.73 -3.57 3.27
CA THR A 85 -7.65 -3.77 2.15
C THR A 85 -8.55 -2.55 2.05
N THR A 86 -8.72 -2.00 0.84
CA THR A 86 -9.44 -0.76 0.60
C THR A 86 -10.53 -0.97 -0.43
N PHE A 87 -11.74 -0.47 -0.15
CA PHE A 87 -12.88 -0.44 -1.06
C PHE A 87 -13.32 1.01 -1.21
N TYR A 88 -13.41 1.51 -2.44
CA TYR A 88 -13.74 2.92 -2.66
C TYR A 88 -14.46 3.14 -3.98
N ALA A 89 -15.10 4.28 -4.08
CA ALA A 89 -15.78 4.70 -5.30
C ALA A 89 -15.63 6.20 -5.53
N ALA A 90 -15.68 6.58 -6.80
CA ALA A 90 -15.76 7.96 -7.26
C ALA A 90 -17.12 8.20 -7.90
N THR A 91 -17.90 9.15 -7.38
CA THR A 91 -19.24 9.48 -7.90
C THR A 91 -19.51 10.98 -7.83
N LEU A 92 -20.54 11.43 -8.53
CA LEU A 92 -21.02 12.81 -8.32
C LEU A 92 -21.57 12.96 -6.89
N ARG A 93 -21.37 14.14 -6.30
CA ARG A 93 -21.75 14.47 -4.90
C ARG A 93 -23.20 14.11 -4.53
N GLN A 94 -24.12 14.19 -5.48
CA GLN A 94 -25.52 13.87 -5.26
C GLN A 94 -25.77 12.39 -4.92
N HIS A 95 -24.85 11.51 -5.33
CA HIS A 95 -24.91 10.06 -5.11
C HIS A 95 -24.12 9.59 -3.89
N PHE A 96 -23.44 10.49 -3.16
CA PHE A 96 -22.59 10.16 -2.01
C PHE A 96 -23.24 9.18 -1.02
N ARG A 97 -24.51 9.44 -0.64
CA ARG A 97 -25.20 8.59 0.36
C ARG A 97 -25.47 7.19 -0.17
N THR A 98 -25.88 7.06 -1.42
CA THR A 98 -26.15 5.78 -2.06
C THR A 98 -24.87 4.99 -2.26
N THR A 99 -23.78 5.66 -2.63
CA THR A 99 -22.47 5.06 -2.78
C THR A 99 -21.92 4.53 -1.44
N LEU A 100 -21.98 5.33 -0.37
CA LEU A 100 -21.56 4.87 0.96
C LEU A 100 -22.43 3.71 1.47
N HIS A 101 -23.74 3.75 1.24
CA HIS A 101 -24.63 2.65 1.59
C HIS A 101 -24.21 1.34 0.92
N LEU A 102 -23.93 1.37 -0.39
CA LEU A 102 -23.48 0.18 -1.12
C LEU A 102 -22.15 -0.34 -0.61
N LEU A 103 -21.13 0.54 -0.43
CA LEU A 103 -19.83 0.13 0.10
C LEU A 103 -19.95 -0.50 1.49
N ALA A 104 -20.75 0.09 2.36
CA ALA A 104 -21.02 -0.47 3.69
C ALA A 104 -21.71 -1.85 3.61
N ASP A 105 -22.67 -2.02 2.70
CA ASP A 105 -23.37 -3.29 2.52
C ASP A 105 -22.44 -4.38 2.00
N MET A 106 -21.56 -4.06 1.04
CA MET A 106 -20.56 -4.99 0.51
C MET A 106 -19.61 -5.49 1.61
N ILE A 107 -19.20 -4.62 2.53
CA ILE A 107 -18.21 -4.94 3.56
C ILE A 107 -18.85 -5.59 4.78
N LEU A 108 -20.05 -5.16 5.17
CA LEU A 108 -20.71 -5.61 6.40
C LEU A 108 -21.64 -6.82 6.19
N ARG A 109 -22.13 -7.05 4.96
CA ARG A 109 -23.14 -8.07 4.65
C ARG A 109 -22.86 -8.87 3.38
N PRO A 110 -21.61 -9.28 3.11
CA PRO A 110 -21.31 -10.13 1.95
C PRO A 110 -21.88 -11.53 2.17
N THR A 111 -22.32 -12.18 1.09
CA THR A 111 -22.98 -13.51 1.18
C THR A 111 -22.09 -14.67 0.79
N PHE A 112 -21.02 -14.47 0.05
CA PHE A 112 -20.08 -15.51 -0.41
C PHE A 112 -20.80 -16.74 -0.99
N HIS A 113 -21.76 -16.54 -1.88
CA HIS A 113 -22.47 -17.66 -2.52
C HIS A 113 -21.51 -18.59 -3.24
N LYS A 114 -21.50 -19.88 -2.86
CA LYS A 114 -20.53 -20.89 -3.33
C LYS A 114 -20.34 -20.90 -4.84
N LYS A 115 -21.45 -20.80 -5.60
CA LYS A 115 -21.38 -20.79 -7.08
C LYS A 115 -20.61 -19.60 -7.64
N GLU A 116 -20.74 -18.43 -7.03
CA GLU A 116 -20.06 -17.21 -7.48
C GLU A 116 -18.60 -17.19 -6.99
N THR A 117 -18.36 -17.59 -5.76
CA THR A 117 -17.01 -17.67 -5.22
C THR A 117 -16.14 -18.72 -5.91
N ASP A 118 -16.73 -19.84 -6.38
CA ASP A 118 -15.99 -20.82 -7.17
C ASP A 118 -15.52 -20.28 -8.53
N LYS A 119 -16.30 -19.37 -9.14
CA LYS A 119 -15.86 -18.68 -10.36
C LYS A 119 -14.70 -17.72 -10.04
N GLU A 120 -14.77 -17.01 -8.91
CA GLU A 120 -13.70 -16.10 -8.53
C GLU A 120 -12.39 -16.80 -8.21
N VAL A 121 -12.45 -17.99 -7.63
CA VAL A 121 -11.23 -18.82 -7.47
C VAL A 121 -10.56 -19.10 -8.81
N ALA A 122 -11.34 -19.38 -9.88
CA ALA A 122 -10.76 -19.55 -11.20
C ALA A 122 -10.12 -18.25 -11.72
N VAL A 123 -10.79 -17.10 -11.54
CA VAL A 123 -10.25 -15.78 -11.92
C VAL A 123 -8.95 -15.48 -11.17
N ILE A 124 -8.90 -15.70 -9.86
CA ILE A 124 -7.68 -15.48 -9.05
C ILE A 124 -6.55 -16.45 -9.48
N LEU A 125 -6.89 -17.67 -9.85
CA LEU A 125 -5.87 -18.62 -10.36
C LEU A 125 -5.30 -18.17 -11.70
N ASP A 126 -6.14 -17.66 -12.60
CA ASP A 126 -5.71 -17.08 -13.88
C ASP A 126 -4.84 -15.81 -13.64
N GLU A 127 -5.18 -15.02 -12.64
CA GLU A 127 -4.38 -13.85 -12.22
C GLU A 127 -3.00 -14.27 -11.67
N ILE A 128 -2.94 -15.31 -10.84
CA ILE A 128 -1.67 -15.88 -10.35
C ILE A 128 -0.81 -16.36 -11.52
N GLU A 129 -1.40 -17.04 -12.51
CA GLU A 129 -0.67 -17.51 -13.70
C GLU A 129 -0.17 -16.33 -14.53
N SER A 130 -0.98 -15.30 -14.76
CA SER A 130 -0.58 -14.07 -15.45
C SER A 130 0.55 -13.34 -14.74
N TYR A 131 0.50 -13.28 -13.41
CA TYR A 131 1.54 -12.66 -12.58
C TYR A 131 2.86 -13.46 -12.67
N ASN A 132 2.78 -14.78 -12.65
CA ASN A 132 3.95 -15.66 -12.82
C ASN A 132 4.61 -15.53 -14.21
N ASP A 133 3.84 -15.15 -15.22
CA ASP A 133 4.31 -14.91 -16.58
C ASP A 133 4.89 -13.51 -16.79
N SER A 134 4.81 -12.63 -15.75
CA SER A 134 5.36 -11.28 -15.77
C SER A 134 6.58 -11.16 -14.83
N PRO A 135 7.80 -11.40 -15.30
CA PRO A 135 9.00 -11.34 -14.46
C PRO A 135 9.22 -9.99 -13.78
N SER A 136 8.78 -8.91 -14.42
CA SER A 136 8.89 -7.54 -13.90
C SER A 136 7.96 -7.28 -12.71
N GLU A 137 6.89 -8.04 -12.55
CA GLU A 137 5.97 -7.97 -11.43
C GLU A 137 6.33 -8.99 -10.36
N LEU A 138 6.53 -10.25 -10.76
CA LEU A 138 6.83 -11.35 -9.87
C LEU A 138 8.10 -11.14 -9.02
N ILE A 139 9.09 -10.42 -9.55
CA ILE A 139 10.36 -10.17 -8.85
C ILE A 139 10.15 -9.37 -7.55
N TYR A 140 9.10 -8.54 -7.45
CA TYR A 140 8.78 -7.82 -6.22
C TYR A 140 8.29 -8.78 -5.13
N ASP A 141 7.39 -9.71 -5.46
CA ASP A 141 6.89 -10.72 -4.52
C ASP A 141 8.01 -11.68 -4.07
N ASP A 142 8.84 -12.14 -5.00
CA ASP A 142 9.99 -13.00 -4.67
C ASP A 142 11.04 -12.25 -3.83
N PHE A 143 11.20 -10.94 -4.04
CA PHE A 143 12.07 -10.12 -3.20
C PHE A 143 11.50 -9.91 -1.80
N GLU A 144 10.21 -9.63 -1.67
CA GLU A 144 9.54 -9.54 -0.36
C GLU A 144 9.59 -10.88 0.38
N ASN A 145 9.41 -12.00 -0.34
CA ASN A 145 9.58 -13.33 0.23
C ASN A 145 10.99 -13.54 0.76
N MET A 146 12.00 -13.08 0.03
CA MET A 146 13.40 -13.24 0.41
C MET A 146 13.78 -12.36 1.61
N ILE A 147 13.39 -11.09 1.60
CA ILE A 147 13.79 -10.12 2.65
C ILE A 147 13.01 -10.34 3.96
N PHE A 148 11.80 -10.87 3.88
CA PHE A 148 10.93 -11.14 5.04
C PHE A 148 10.78 -12.64 5.33
N GLU A 149 11.74 -13.46 4.88
CA GLU A 149 11.69 -14.92 5.06
C GLU A 149 11.42 -15.30 6.53
N GLY A 150 10.44 -16.18 6.73
CA GLY A 150 10.00 -16.63 8.05
C GLY A 150 8.95 -15.75 8.74
N SER A 151 8.54 -14.63 8.13
CA SER A 151 7.45 -13.80 8.60
C SER A 151 6.21 -13.88 7.71
N SER A 152 5.08 -13.39 8.19
CA SER A 152 3.85 -13.30 7.38
C SER A 152 3.96 -12.29 6.23
N LEU A 153 4.89 -11.34 6.28
CA LEU A 153 5.17 -10.41 5.19
C LEU A 153 5.77 -11.10 3.96
N ALA A 154 6.38 -12.28 4.12
CA ALA A 154 6.90 -13.08 3.02
C ALA A 154 5.79 -13.72 2.16
N MET A 155 4.56 -13.82 2.64
CA MET A 155 3.47 -14.47 1.92
C MET A 155 2.99 -13.61 0.75
N PRO A 156 2.79 -14.20 -0.47
CA PRO A 156 2.26 -13.47 -1.62
C PRO A 156 0.82 -13.01 -1.38
N ILE A 157 0.44 -11.85 -1.92
CA ILE A 157 -0.89 -11.27 -1.72
C ILE A 157 -1.98 -12.16 -2.36
N LEU A 158 -1.72 -12.67 -3.54
CA LEU A 158 -2.67 -13.51 -4.29
C LEU A 158 -2.88 -14.90 -3.66
N GLY A 159 -2.01 -15.31 -2.73
CA GLY A 159 -2.01 -16.66 -2.19
C GLY A 159 -1.46 -17.70 -3.17
N THR A 160 -1.88 -18.95 -2.98
CA THR A 160 -1.46 -20.10 -3.80
C THR A 160 -2.66 -20.97 -4.17
N LYS A 161 -2.54 -21.77 -5.24
CA LYS A 161 -3.56 -22.76 -5.63
C LYS A 161 -3.99 -23.65 -4.45
N LYS A 162 -3.05 -24.03 -3.57
CA LYS A 162 -3.32 -24.86 -2.39
C LYS A 162 -4.14 -24.12 -1.34
N THR A 163 -3.77 -22.89 -1.05
CA THR A 163 -4.46 -22.08 -0.03
C THR A 163 -5.82 -21.61 -0.53
N LEU A 164 -5.95 -21.17 -1.78
CA LEU A 164 -7.23 -20.84 -2.41
C LEU A 164 -8.23 -22.00 -2.37
N LYS A 165 -7.76 -23.23 -2.61
CA LYS A 165 -8.60 -24.45 -2.48
C LYS A 165 -9.05 -24.67 -1.03
N TYR A 166 -8.27 -24.24 -0.03
CA TYR A 166 -8.64 -24.33 1.37
C TYR A 166 -9.68 -23.27 1.73
N ILE A 167 -9.41 -22.00 1.45
CA ILE A 167 -10.26 -20.87 1.87
C ILE A 167 -11.62 -20.88 1.17
N SER A 168 -11.70 -21.38 -0.07
CA SER A 168 -12.95 -21.48 -0.84
C SER A 168 -13.83 -22.68 -0.50
N LYS A 169 -13.41 -23.57 0.41
CA LYS A 169 -14.22 -24.75 0.79
C LYS A 169 -15.59 -24.41 1.33
N SER A 170 -15.65 -23.35 2.14
CA SER A 170 -16.89 -22.91 2.78
C SER A 170 -16.91 -21.38 2.93
N PRO A 171 -18.04 -20.72 2.66
CA PRO A 171 -18.22 -19.30 2.93
C PRO A 171 -17.88 -18.90 4.37
N THR A 172 -18.09 -19.80 5.33
CA THR A 172 -17.83 -19.55 6.75
C THR A 172 -16.37 -19.23 7.04
N ILE A 173 -15.43 -19.78 6.27
CA ILE A 173 -13.99 -19.52 6.48
C ILE A 173 -13.68 -18.03 6.23
N ALA A 174 -14.18 -17.46 5.13
CA ALA A 174 -14.00 -16.04 4.80
C ALA A 174 -14.78 -15.14 5.77
N LEU A 175 -16.03 -15.50 6.10
CA LEU A 175 -16.85 -14.75 7.04
C LEU A 175 -16.25 -14.72 8.45
N ASP A 176 -15.67 -15.82 8.93
CA ASP A 176 -15.02 -15.88 10.23
C ASP A 176 -13.73 -15.06 10.25
N TRP A 177 -12.96 -15.08 9.15
CA TRP A 177 -11.79 -14.20 8.99
C TRP A 177 -12.20 -12.73 8.98
N MET A 178 -13.26 -12.36 8.25
CA MET A 178 -13.80 -11.00 8.28
C MET A 178 -14.24 -10.57 9.67
N LYS A 179 -14.96 -11.42 10.41
CA LYS A 179 -15.36 -11.13 11.81
C LYS A 179 -14.16 -10.85 12.72
N GLN A 180 -13.04 -11.52 12.48
CA GLN A 180 -11.83 -11.33 13.26
C GLN A 180 -11.08 -10.06 12.87
N HIS A 181 -11.03 -9.72 11.59
CA HIS A 181 -10.13 -8.69 11.05
C HIS A 181 -10.83 -7.41 10.57
N TYR A 182 -12.08 -7.48 10.09
CA TYR A 182 -12.85 -6.33 9.63
C TYR A 182 -13.63 -5.69 10.78
N ARG A 183 -12.90 -5.35 11.82
CA ARG A 183 -13.48 -4.77 13.04
C ARG A 183 -13.58 -3.25 12.90
N PRO A 184 -14.62 -2.60 13.47
CA PRO A 184 -14.83 -1.16 13.36
C PRO A 184 -13.62 -0.32 13.74
N GLU A 185 -12.89 -0.69 14.78
CA GLU A 185 -11.70 0.01 15.24
C GLU A 185 -10.50 -0.09 14.30
N ARG A 186 -10.57 -0.98 13.29
CA ARG A 186 -9.59 -1.10 12.20
C ARG A 186 -10.05 -0.44 10.91
N MET A 187 -11.21 0.24 10.92
CA MET A 187 -11.80 0.83 9.73
C MET A 187 -11.64 2.33 9.72
N VAL A 188 -11.25 2.85 8.58
CA VAL A 188 -11.24 4.28 8.26
C VAL A 188 -12.22 4.55 7.13
N LEU A 189 -13.29 5.31 7.43
CA LEU A 189 -14.10 5.93 6.40
C LEU A 189 -13.39 7.20 5.93
N PHE A 190 -13.04 7.27 4.68
CA PHE A 190 -12.48 8.47 4.09
C PHE A 190 -13.42 9.08 3.06
N VAL A 191 -13.50 10.41 3.06
CA VAL A 191 -14.34 11.16 2.13
C VAL A 191 -13.58 12.40 1.67
N LEU A 192 -13.37 12.50 0.35
CA LEU A 192 -12.79 13.69 -0.29
C LEU A 192 -13.77 14.23 -1.32
N GLY A 193 -14.32 15.42 -1.11
CA GLY A 193 -15.27 15.98 -2.09
C GLY A 193 -16.18 17.06 -1.52
N ASN A 194 -17.10 17.55 -2.36
CA ASN A 194 -18.02 18.64 -2.02
C ASN A 194 -19.28 18.14 -1.29
N VAL A 195 -19.07 17.58 -0.11
CA VAL A 195 -20.13 17.22 0.85
C VAL A 195 -19.87 17.92 2.19
N THR A 196 -20.91 18.11 2.98
CA THR A 196 -20.71 18.72 4.31
C THR A 196 -20.30 17.67 5.34
N THR A 197 -19.53 18.07 6.33
CA THR A 197 -19.16 17.20 7.46
C THR A 197 -20.36 16.56 8.13
N GLN A 198 -21.46 17.33 8.32
CA GLN A 198 -22.70 16.81 8.90
C GLN A 198 -23.33 15.71 8.03
N GLN A 199 -23.27 15.84 6.69
CA GLN A 199 -23.74 14.79 5.78
C GLN A 199 -22.90 13.52 5.92
N VAL A 200 -21.56 13.66 6.06
CA VAL A 200 -20.65 12.52 6.26
C VAL A 200 -20.95 11.81 7.57
N ILE A 201 -21.00 12.55 8.70
CA ILE A 201 -21.30 11.96 10.01
C ILE A 201 -22.65 11.25 10.01
N SER A 202 -23.71 11.92 9.51
CA SER A 202 -25.06 11.35 9.49
C SER A 202 -25.14 10.08 8.65
N ALA A 203 -24.48 10.05 7.48
CA ALA A 203 -24.45 8.87 6.63
C ALA A 203 -23.61 7.75 7.26
N ALA A 204 -22.44 8.06 7.80
CA ALA A 204 -21.57 7.09 8.49
C ALA A 204 -22.27 6.47 9.72
N THR A 205 -22.94 7.28 10.54
CA THR A 205 -23.69 6.79 11.71
C THR A 205 -24.77 5.80 11.28
N ARG A 206 -25.52 6.13 10.22
CA ARG A 206 -26.57 5.23 9.72
C ARG A 206 -25.99 3.92 9.18
N GLU A 207 -24.96 3.98 8.35
CA GLU A 207 -24.47 2.80 7.62
C GLU A 207 -23.51 1.94 8.45
N LEU A 208 -22.65 2.56 9.25
CA LEU A 208 -21.54 1.87 9.91
C LEU A 208 -21.76 1.66 11.43
N LEU A 209 -22.70 2.38 12.06
CA LEU A 209 -23.01 2.20 13.48
C LEU A 209 -24.34 1.49 13.67
N SER A 210 -25.45 2.04 13.13
CA SER A 210 -26.79 1.52 13.38
C SER A 210 -27.08 0.19 12.67
N ASN A 211 -26.41 -0.05 11.54
CA ASN A 211 -26.56 -1.26 10.73
C ASN A 211 -25.42 -2.28 10.97
N SER A 212 -24.51 -2.00 11.89
CA SER A 212 -23.36 -2.88 12.15
C SER A 212 -23.76 -4.11 12.96
N GLN A 213 -23.30 -5.29 12.55
CA GLN A 213 -23.40 -6.52 13.33
C GLN A 213 -22.40 -6.56 14.51
N TYR A 214 -21.51 -5.56 14.59
CA TYR A 214 -20.50 -5.46 15.63
C TYR A 214 -21.06 -4.71 16.85
N PRO A 215 -20.91 -5.25 18.08
CA PRO A 215 -21.31 -4.55 19.28
C PRO A 215 -20.51 -3.26 19.47
N ILE A 216 -21.11 -2.27 20.11
CA ILE A 216 -20.42 -1.04 20.54
C ILE A 216 -19.23 -1.47 21.40
N ALA A 217 -18.03 -0.99 21.06
CA ALA A 217 -16.84 -1.25 21.88
C ALA A 217 -17.11 -0.79 23.32
N ASN A 218 -16.85 -1.64 24.31
CA ASN A 218 -16.98 -1.25 25.71
C ASN A 218 -16.11 -0.02 25.96
N SER A 219 -16.69 1.03 26.55
CA SER A 219 -16.13 2.37 26.70
C SER A 219 -14.82 2.46 27.49
N GLU A 220 -14.31 1.36 28.02
CA GLU A 220 -13.03 1.30 28.73
C GLU A 220 -11.81 1.21 27.78
N ALA A 221 -11.98 0.84 26.50
CA ALA A 221 -10.90 0.77 25.51
C ALA A 221 -10.70 2.08 24.73
N SER A 222 -11.61 3.07 24.83
CA SER A 222 -11.64 4.26 23.98
C SER A 222 -10.77 5.44 24.45
N ASN A 223 -10.10 5.34 25.60
CA ASN A 223 -9.33 6.42 26.20
C ASN A 223 -7.81 6.28 26.11
N SER A 224 -7.28 5.36 25.30
CA SER A 224 -5.83 5.30 25.07
C SER A 224 -5.44 6.13 23.84
N PRO A 225 -4.68 7.24 24.00
CA PRO A 225 -4.06 7.95 22.89
C PRO A 225 -2.87 7.21 22.29
N GLN A 226 -2.53 6.07 22.83
CA GLN A 226 -1.50 5.17 22.30
C GLN A 226 -2.16 4.26 21.29
N GLY A 227 -1.67 4.34 20.02
CA GLY A 227 -2.17 3.57 18.89
C GLY A 227 -2.47 2.13 19.29
N VAL A 228 -3.65 1.66 18.88
CA VAL A 228 -4.05 0.27 19.12
C VAL A 228 -2.98 -0.60 18.48
N GLN A 229 -2.11 -1.20 19.30
CA GLN A 229 -1.20 -2.24 18.83
C GLN A 229 -2.08 -3.44 18.47
N TYR A 230 -2.39 -3.54 17.18
CA TYR A 230 -3.04 -4.74 16.66
C TYR A 230 -2.08 -5.91 16.88
N PRO A 231 -2.56 -7.08 17.36
CA PRO A 231 -1.71 -8.25 17.40
C PRO A 231 -1.29 -8.56 15.96
N ILE A 232 -0.08 -8.17 15.63
CA ILE A 232 0.59 -8.52 14.39
C ILE A 232 0.86 -10.01 14.51
N ALA A 233 0.41 -10.81 13.54
CA ALA A 233 0.81 -12.20 13.47
C ALA A 233 2.34 -12.22 13.40
N ALA A 234 2.97 -12.69 14.45
CA ALA A 234 4.38 -12.72 14.78
C ALA A 234 5.18 -11.45 14.36
N PRO A 235 5.90 -10.78 15.26
CA PRO A 235 6.84 -9.73 14.87
C PRO A 235 7.73 -10.31 13.79
N ALA A 236 8.16 -9.46 12.84
CA ALA A 236 9.14 -9.84 11.84
C ALA A 236 10.25 -10.63 12.55
N ALA A 237 10.35 -11.93 12.24
CA ALA A 237 11.33 -12.80 12.88
C ALA A 237 12.68 -12.11 12.81
N SER A 238 13.57 -12.34 13.78
CA SER A 238 14.89 -11.72 13.86
C SER A 238 15.51 -11.70 12.46
N ILE A 239 15.40 -10.55 11.80
CA ILE A 239 15.78 -10.32 10.42
C ILE A 239 17.28 -10.63 10.34
N SER A 240 17.66 -11.55 9.45
CA SER A 240 19.08 -11.75 9.14
C SER A 240 19.60 -10.46 8.52
N GLU A 241 20.50 -9.75 9.20
CA GLU A 241 21.15 -8.55 8.66
C GLU A 241 22.23 -8.87 7.62
N ALA A 242 22.39 -10.12 7.24
CA ALA A 242 23.44 -10.54 6.30
C ALA A 242 22.97 -10.36 4.85
N SER A 243 23.84 -9.83 4.00
CA SER A 243 23.62 -9.77 2.55
C SER A 243 23.34 -11.18 1.97
N LEU A 244 22.35 -11.30 1.11
CA LEU A 244 21.97 -12.55 0.47
C LEU A 244 21.78 -12.33 -1.02
N THR A 245 22.39 -13.17 -1.84
CA THR A 245 22.13 -13.19 -3.29
C THR A 245 21.41 -14.47 -3.66
N ARG A 246 20.27 -14.34 -4.35
CA ARG A 246 19.52 -15.45 -4.95
C ARG A 246 19.39 -15.23 -6.45
N THR A 247 19.48 -16.32 -7.22
CA THR A 247 19.29 -16.30 -8.67
C THR A 247 18.25 -17.35 -9.04
N TYR A 248 17.22 -16.94 -9.76
CA TYR A 248 16.22 -17.82 -10.35
C TYR A 248 16.40 -17.86 -11.86
N ARG A 249 16.45 -19.06 -12.45
CA ARG A 249 16.46 -19.26 -13.91
C ARG A 249 15.01 -19.22 -14.43
N ARG A 250 14.61 -18.09 -15.00
CA ARG A 250 13.26 -17.86 -15.51
C ARG A 250 13.16 -17.85 -17.03
N HIS A 251 14.29 -18.07 -17.75
CA HIS A 251 14.36 -18.03 -19.22
C HIS A 251 13.75 -16.77 -19.84
N THR A 252 14.01 -15.63 -19.24
CA THR A 252 13.55 -14.31 -19.69
C THR A 252 14.47 -13.76 -20.77
N HIS A 253 13.95 -12.88 -21.67
CA HIS A 253 14.79 -12.21 -22.67
C HIS A 253 15.75 -11.20 -22.03
N GLN A 254 15.38 -10.61 -20.92
CA GLN A 254 16.20 -9.68 -20.14
C GLN A 254 16.50 -10.29 -18.77
N THR A 255 17.66 -9.96 -18.23
CA THR A 255 17.94 -10.18 -16.81
C THR A 255 17.21 -9.12 -16.00
N HIS A 256 16.40 -9.55 -15.05
CA HIS A 256 15.78 -8.66 -14.07
C HIS A 256 16.59 -8.69 -12.79
N VAL A 257 16.84 -7.52 -12.24
CA VAL A 257 17.67 -7.33 -11.04
C VAL A 257 16.87 -6.57 -10.00
N MET A 258 16.85 -7.07 -8.79
CA MET A 258 16.37 -6.31 -7.63
C MET A 258 17.44 -6.28 -6.54
N LEU A 259 17.79 -5.07 -6.10
CA LEU A 259 18.69 -4.81 -4.98
C LEU A 259 17.88 -4.13 -3.88
N GLY A 260 18.15 -4.44 -2.62
CA GLY A 260 17.48 -3.72 -1.55
C GLY A 260 17.92 -4.15 -0.16
N SER A 261 17.37 -3.50 0.83
CA SER A 261 17.64 -3.76 2.25
C SER A 261 16.45 -3.41 3.11
N HIS A 262 16.49 -3.81 4.38
CA HIS A 262 15.53 -3.32 5.37
C HIS A 262 15.66 -1.81 5.54
N ALA A 263 14.54 -1.16 5.78
CA ALA A 263 14.42 0.28 5.98
C ALA A 263 13.49 0.59 7.16
N TYR A 264 13.06 1.83 7.28
CA TYR A 264 12.34 2.31 8.45
C TYR A 264 10.83 2.08 8.36
N PRO A 265 10.19 1.75 9.50
CA PRO A 265 8.74 1.64 9.58
C PRO A 265 8.03 3.00 9.45
N ILE A 266 6.71 2.91 9.28
CA ILE A 266 5.81 4.07 9.32
C ILE A 266 5.99 4.81 10.67
N GLY A 267 6.11 6.13 10.61
CA GLY A 267 6.26 6.98 11.80
C GLY A 267 7.68 7.06 12.38
N HIS A 268 8.64 6.32 11.82
CA HIS A 268 10.03 6.42 12.27
C HIS A 268 10.61 7.82 11.97
N PRO A 269 11.42 8.42 12.88
CA PRO A 269 11.98 9.77 12.67
C PRO A 269 12.78 9.93 11.35
N LYS A 270 13.45 8.88 10.88
CA LYS A 270 14.25 8.87 9.65
C LYS A 270 13.43 8.53 8.39
N GLN A 271 12.14 8.21 8.49
CA GLN A 271 11.30 7.80 7.36
C GLN A 271 11.27 8.87 6.25
N LEU A 272 11.07 10.14 6.60
CA LEU A 272 11.05 11.23 5.62
C LEU A 272 12.43 11.50 5.00
N THR A 273 13.51 11.27 5.76
CA THR A 273 14.88 11.34 5.24
C THR A 273 15.11 10.23 4.22
N MET A 274 14.65 9.00 4.50
CA MET A 274 14.69 7.88 3.54
C MET A 274 13.87 8.17 2.28
N TYR A 275 12.69 8.76 2.43
CA TYR A 275 11.85 9.16 1.30
C TYR A 275 12.56 10.16 0.38
N LEU A 276 13.18 11.22 0.93
CA LEU A 276 13.97 12.18 0.15
C LEU A 276 15.20 11.52 -0.48
N LEU A 277 15.91 10.67 0.27
CA LEU A 277 17.08 9.95 -0.23
C LEU A 277 16.72 9.03 -1.41
N ASN A 278 15.62 8.29 -1.30
CA ASN A 278 15.10 7.43 -2.36
C ASN A 278 14.72 8.26 -3.61
N ASN A 279 14.08 9.40 -3.43
CA ASN A 279 13.73 10.29 -4.55
C ASN A 279 14.98 10.79 -5.30
N ILE A 280 16.06 11.12 -4.59
CA ILE A 280 17.35 11.52 -5.18
C ILE A 280 17.99 10.35 -5.93
N LEU A 281 17.92 9.14 -5.37
CA LEU A 281 18.58 7.96 -5.91
C LEU A 281 17.90 7.47 -7.19
N GLY A 282 16.60 7.15 -7.13
CA GLY A 282 15.89 6.47 -8.22
C GLY A 282 14.39 6.71 -8.25
N GLY A 283 13.86 7.67 -7.46
CA GLY A 283 12.44 7.98 -7.48
C GLY A 283 12.01 8.60 -8.81
N GLY A 284 11.05 8.02 -9.49
CA GLY A 284 10.23 8.41 -10.67
C GLY A 284 10.66 9.55 -11.62
N SER A 285 11.86 10.10 -11.48
CA SER A 285 12.35 11.25 -12.23
C SER A 285 13.51 10.89 -13.16
N MET A 286 13.46 11.37 -14.39
CA MET A 286 14.58 11.26 -15.36
C MET A 286 15.87 11.94 -14.88
N SER A 287 15.81 12.78 -13.87
CA SER A 287 16.99 13.43 -13.27
C SER A 287 17.50 12.71 -12.02
N SER A 288 16.94 11.56 -11.65
CA SER A 288 17.46 10.74 -10.57
C SER A 288 18.84 10.15 -10.89
N ARG A 289 19.63 9.86 -9.87
CA ARG A 289 21.04 9.42 -10.05
C ARG A 289 21.15 8.13 -10.86
N LEU A 290 20.31 7.15 -10.53
CA LEU A 290 20.30 5.87 -11.24
C LEU A 290 19.89 6.05 -12.72
N TYR A 291 18.85 6.84 -12.98
CA TYR A 291 18.40 7.08 -14.34
C TYR A 291 19.50 7.75 -15.17
N LEU A 292 20.11 8.82 -14.64
CA LEU A 292 21.22 9.52 -15.33
C LEU A 292 22.43 8.62 -15.53
N SER A 293 22.76 7.78 -14.56
CA SER A 293 23.93 6.90 -14.63
C SER A 293 23.70 5.74 -15.60
N LEU A 294 22.65 4.93 -15.41
CA LEU A 294 22.46 3.69 -16.16
C LEU A 294 21.78 3.89 -17.51
N ARG A 295 20.78 4.79 -17.58
CA ARG A 295 20.03 5.01 -18.81
C ARG A 295 20.63 6.09 -19.70
N GLU A 296 20.76 7.32 -19.20
CA GLU A 296 21.20 8.45 -20.02
C GLU A 296 22.66 8.34 -20.46
N LYS A 297 23.54 7.99 -19.52
CA LYS A 297 24.97 7.96 -19.79
C LYS A 297 25.43 6.70 -20.52
N TYR A 298 24.90 5.55 -20.17
CA TYR A 298 25.38 4.27 -20.69
C TYR A 298 24.36 3.50 -21.53
N GLY A 299 23.08 3.84 -21.50
CA GLY A 299 22.03 3.20 -22.30
C GLY A 299 21.79 1.72 -21.97
N LEU A 300 22.06 1.30 -20.73
CA LEU A 300 22.06 -0.10 -20.34
C LEU A 300 20.68 -0.64 -19.98
N VAL A 301 19.75 0.24 -19.58
CA VAL A 301 18.42 -0.12 -19.08
C VAL A 301 17.36 0.74 -19.76
N TYR A 302 16.16 0.15 -19.97
CA TYR A 302 15.00 0.92 -20.39
C TYR A 302 14.28 1.54 -19.19
N ASN A 303 14.02 0.74 -18.17
CA ASN A 303 13.42 1.17 -16.90
C ASN A 303 14.38 0.91 -15.76
N ILE A 304 14.42 1.86 -14.83
CA ILE A 304 15.07 1.74 -13.54
C ILE A 304 14.30 2.60 -12.56
N ASP A 305 13.94 2.04 -11.43
CA ASP A 305 13.27 2.75 -10.35
C ASP A 305 13.81 2.31 -8.99
N SER A 306 13.50 3.10 -7.98
CA SER A 306 13.81 2.80 -6.59
C SER A 306 12.63 3.18 -5.72
N GLN A 307 12.29 2.29 -4.80
CA GLN A 307 11.15 2.44 -3.92
C GLN A 307 11.57 2.29 -2.46
N ALA A 308 10.96 3.08 -1.58
CA ALA A 308 11.03 2.90 -0.14
C ALA A 308 9.62 2.60 0.37
N VAL A 309 9.44 1.41 0.91
CA VAL A 309 8.14 0.87 1.35
C VAL A 309 8.13 0.76 2.87
N PRO A 310 7.58 1.75 3.57
CA PRO A 310 7.39 1.67 5.01
C PRO A 310 6.17 0.82 5.33
N LEU A 311 6.31 -0.09 6.29
CA LEU A 311 5.27 -0.92 6.88
C LEU A 311 5.06 -0.51 8.34
N SER A 312 4.06 -1.07 9.01
CA SER A 312 3.68 -0.62 10.36
C SER A 312 4.77 -0.78 11.42
N ASP A 313 5.59 -1.83 11.37
CA ASP A 313 6.67 -2.14 12.34
C ASP A 313 8.04 -2.33 11.71
N THR A 314 8.13 -2.30 10.39
CA THR A 314 9.34 -2.47 9.60
C THR A 314 9.24 -1.69 8.30
N GLY A 315 10.17 -1.88 7.40
CA GLY A 315 10.11 -1.37 6.03
C GLY A 315 11.24 -1.97 5.22
N TYR A 316 11.19 -1.76 3.92
CA TYR A 316 12.28 -2.11 3.03
C TYR A 316 12.46 -1.04 1.96
N TRP A 317 13.59 -1.10 1.32
CA TRP A 317 13.94 -0.29 0.18
C TRP A 317 14.47 -1.19 -0.92
N ASN A 318 14.17 -0.86 -2.18
CA ASN A 318 14.68 -1.58 -3.33
C ASN A 318 15.05 -0.68 -4.51
N ILE A 319 15.91 -1.21 -5.39
CA ILE A 319 16.10 -0.78 -6.78
C ILE A 319 15.65 -1.94 -7.66
N TYR A 320 14.83 -1.66 -8.66
CA TYR A 320 14.50 -2.59 -9.74
C TYR A 320 15.07 -2.09 -11.06
N LEU A 321 15.64 -2.99 -11.87
CA LEU A 321 16.01 -2.73 -13.25
C LEU A 321 15.91 -4.00 -14.10
N ALA A 322 15.76 -3.79 -15.41
CA ALA A 322 15.87 -4.85 -16.42
C ALA A 322 16.89 -4.45 -17.48
N CYS A 323 17.79 -5.37 -17.83
CA CYS A 323 18.87 -5.13 -18.80
C CYS A 323 19.13 -6.37 -19.66
N GLU A 324 19.89 -6.22 -20.73
CA GLU A 324 20.40 -7.37 -21.47
C GLU A 324 21.36 -8.19 -20.58
N PRO A 325 21.37 -9.54 -20.70
CA PRO A 325 22.15 -10.41 -19.83
C PRO A 325 23.65 -10.04 -19.76
N GLN A 326 24.21 -9.62 -20.88
CA GLN A 326 25.61 -9.20 -20.98
C GLN A 326 25.95 -7.91 -20.21
N HIS A 327 24.96 -7.09 -19.86
CA HIS A 327 25.12 -5.83 -19.15
C HIS A 327 24.85 -5.94 -17.64
N LYS A 328 24.43 -7.11 -17.15
CA LYS A 328 24.04 -7.34 -15.76
C LYS A 328 25.11 -6.87 -14.77
N ASP A 329 26.34 -7.35 -14.93
CA ASP A 329 27.42 -7.05 -13.98
C ASP A 329 27.78 -5.55 -13.99
N GLN A 330 27.75 -4.92 -15.15
CA GLN A 330 27.98 -3.48 -15.28
C GLN A 330 26.84 -2.67 -14.62
N CYS A 331 25.60 -3.10 -14.74
CA CYS A 331 24.44 -2.47 -14.07
C CYS A 331 24.59 -2.58 -12.55
N LEU A 332 24.93 -3.76 -12.03
CA LEU A 332 25.16 -3.98 -10.59
C LEU A 332 26.29 -3.08 -10.08
N GLU A 333 27.42 -3.03 -10.79
CA GLU A 333 28.56 -2.17 -10.42
C GLU A 333 28.17 -0.69 -10.36
N LEU A 334 27.40 -0.21 -11.34
CA LEU A 334 26.92 1.19 -11.36
C LEU A 334 25.94 1.48 -10.23
N CYS A 335 25.00 0.57 -9.92
CA CYS A 335 24.13 0.70 -8.78
C CYS A 335 24.93 0.81 -7.48
N HIS A 336 25.85 -0.12 -7.23
CA HIS A 336 26.71 -0.09 -6.04
C HIS A 336 27.58 1.16 -5.96
N LYS A 337 28.03 1.69 -7.10
CA LYS A 337 28.77 2.95 -7.19
C LYS A 337 27.94 4.14 -6.73
N GLU A 338 26.68 4.26 -7.20
CA GLU A 338 25.79 5.34 -6.78
C GLU A 338 25.45 5.25 -5.29
N LEU A 339 25.19 4.04 -4.77
CA LEU A 339 24.96 3.81 -3.35
C LEU A 339 26.20 4.20 -2.52
N LYS A 340 27.40 3.79 -2.98
CA LYS A 340 28.67 4.15 -2.33
C LYS A 340 28.88 5.66 -2.30
N GLN A 341 28.63 6.38 -3.40
CA GLN A 341 28.76 7.83 -3.42
C GLN A 341 27.85 8.54 -2.43
N LEU A 342 26.61 8.07 -2.26
CA LEU A 342 25.67 8.63 -1.27
C LEU A 342 26.11 8.37 0.18
N ARG A 343 26.79 7.25 0.43
CA ARG A 343 27.35 6.93 1.74
C ARG A 343 28.62 7.73 2.06
N ASP A 344 29.54 7.81 1.08
CA ASP A 344 30.88 8.36 1.31
C ASP A 344 30.92 9.89 1.24
N THR A 345 29.99 10.50 0.50
CA THR A 345 30.02 11.94 0.21
C THR A 345 28.68 12.60 0.49
N ALA A 346 28.66 13.49 1.46
CA ALA A 346 27.48 14.30 1.75
C ALA A 346 27.12 15.19 0.54
N LEU A 347 25.82 15.39 0.31
CA LEU A 347 25.36 16.32 -0.71
C LEU A 347 25.81 17.74 -0.40
N THR A 348 26.14 18.50 -1.44
CA THR A 348 26.32 19.94 -1.28
C THR A 348 24.98 20.63 -1.05
N SER A 349 25.00 21.82 -0.44
CA SER A 349 23.77 22.61 -0.22
C SER A 349 23.02 22.87 -1.52
N SER A 350 23.72 23.10 -2.63
CA SER A 350 23.11 23.28 -3.95
C SER A 350 22.41 22.02 -4.48
N GLN A 351 23.00 20.85 -4.27
CA GLN A 351 22.40 19.56 -4.65
C GLN A 351 21.13 19.28 -3.83
N LEU A 352 21.20 19.49 -2.52
CA LEU A 352 20.04 19.32 -1.64
C LEU A 352 18.90 20.29 -2.02
N GLN A 353 19.20 21.56 -2.24
CA GLN A 353 18.20 22.55 -2.65
C GLN A 353 17.54 22.21 -4.00
N ARG A 354 18.28 21.62 -4.93
CA ARG A 354 17.72 21.12 -6.19
C ARG A 354 16.76 19.96 -5.95
N ALA A 355 17.15 18.98 -5.13
CA ALA A 355 16.32 17.84 -4.80
C ALA A 355 15.04 18.26 -4.07
N LEU A 356 15.11 19.20 -3.14
CA LEU A 356 13.95 19.72 -2.43
C LEU A 356 12.96 20.42 -3.37
N ARG A 357 13.45 21.30 -4.29
CA ARG A 357 12.56 21.94 -5.28
C ARG A 357 11.89 20.93 -6.21
N GLN A 358 12.62 19.90 -6.61
CA GLN A 358 12.06 18.84 -7.44
C GLN A 358 10.97 18.07 -6.70
N LEU A 359 11.24 17.67 -5.46
CA LEU A 359 10.28 16.94 -4.64
C LEU A 359 9.04 17.77 -4.32
N GLU A 360 9.19 19.07 -4.04
CA GLU A 360 8.08 20.00 -3.84
C GLU A 360 7.12 20.01 -5.03
N GLY A 361 7.67 20.15 -6.24
CA GLY A 361 6.86 20.10 -7.46
C GLY A 361 6.16 18.77 -7.67
N GLN A 362 6.84 17.66 -7.41
CA GLN A 362 6.26 16.30 -7.50
C GLN A 362 5.13 16.10 -6.49
N MET A 363 5.32 16.52 -5.23
CA MET A 363 4.28 16.42 -4.20
C MET A 363 3.07 17.31 -4.53
N ALA A 364 3.29 18.52 -5.04
CA ALA A 364 2.22 19.43 -5.46
C ALA A 364 1.41 18.83 -6.63
N ILE A 365 2.07 18.32 -7.67
CA ILE A 365 1.41 17.68 -8.82
C ILE A 365 0.65 16.42 -8.38
N SER A 366 1.26 15.59 -7.53
CA SER A 366 0.60 14.39 -7.00
C SER A 366 -0.65 14.73 -6.19
N ALA A 367 -0.66 15.84 -5.46
CA ALA A 367 -1.78 16.29 -4.66
C ALA A 367 -2.99 16.76 -5.50
N GLU A 368 -2.80 17.08 -6.79
CA GLU A 368 -3.89 17.38 -7.72
C GLU A 368 -4.66 16.12 -8.14
N ASN A 369 -4.06 14.93 -8.06
CA ASN A 369 -4.78 13.67 -8.24
C ASN A 369 -5.64 13.40 -7.00
N GLN A 370 -6.94 13.63 -7.12
CA GLN A 370 -7.86 13.54 -5.99
C GLN A 370 -8.05 12.11 -5.48
N GLU A 371 -7.96 11.10 -6.34
CA GLU A 371 -8.01 9.69 -5.93
C GLU A 371 -6.82 9.33 -5.05
N ASN A 372 -5.60 9.58 -5.53
CA ASN A 372 -4.37 9.35 -4.76
C ASN A 372 -4.37 10.14 -3.45
N ASN A 373 -4.89 11.36 -3.45
CA ASN A 373 -5.02 12.19 -2.25
C ASN A 373 -6.01 11.59 -1.24
N ALA A 374 -7.15 11.06 -1.69
CA ALA A 374 -8.13 10.40 -0.84
C ALA A 374 -7.56 9.13 -0.20
N LEU A 375 -6.88 8.29 -0.99
CA LEU A 375 -6.24 7.06 -0.52
C LEU A 375 -5.07 7.33 0.45
N ALA A 376 -4.23 8.32 0.13
CA ALA A 376 -3.15 8.75 1.03
C ALA A 376 -3.68 9.29 2.36
N MET A 377 -4.78 10.06 2.32
CA MET A 377 -5.45 10.58 3.52
C MET A 377 -6.00 9.43 4.39
N ALA A 378 -6.59 8.40 3.77
CA ALA A 378 -7.07 7.20 4.46
C ALA A 378 -5.91 6.45 5.12
N LYS A 379 -4.82 6.22 4.40
CA LYS A 379 -3.64 5.52 4.90
C LYS A 379 -2.98 6.28 6.06
N GLN A 380 -2.84 7.58 5.96
CA GLN A 380 -2.32 8.40 7.05
C GLN A 380 -3.25 8.35 8.29
N MET A 381 -4.58 8.37 8.09
CA MET A 381 -5.54 8.24 9.19
C MET A 381 -5.44 6.87 9.86
N LEU A 382 -5.31 5.79 9.08
CA LEU A 382 -5.19 4.42 9.60
C LEU A 382 -3.95 4.25 10.50
N TYR A 383 -2.79 4.79 10.08
CA TYR A 383 -1.52 4.55 10.79
C TYR A 383 -1.14 5.65 11.76
N HIS A 384 -1.57 6.89 11.54
CA HIS A 384 -1.17 8.04 12.36
C HIS A 384 -2.33 8.72 13.09
N HIS A 385 -3.57 8.28 12.84
CA HIS A 385 -4.80 8.93 13.34
C HIS A 385 -4.89 10.42 12.97
N HIS A 386 -4.13 10.82 11.95
CA HIS A 386 -4.03 12.18 11.45
C HIS A 386 -3.55 12.18 9.99
N ALA A 387 -4.16 13.00 9.15
CA ALA A 387 -3.84 13.13 7.72
C ALA A 387 -3.43 14.58 7.40
N PRO A 388 -2.16 14.96 7.62
CA PRO A 388 -1.67 16.32 7.35
C PRO A 388 -1.78 16.64 5.85
N ALA A 389 -1.81 17.91 5.54
CA ALA A 389 -1.66 18.37 4.17
C ALA A 389 -0.23 18.06 3.68
N TRP A 390 -0.06 17.90 2.37
CA TRP A 390 1.27 17.63 1.81
C TRP A 390 2.28 18.74 2.14
N GLN A 391 1.81 19.99 2.26
CA GLN A 391 2.65 21.13 2.64
C GLN A 391 3.28 20.96 4.04
N ASP A 392 2.52 20.40 4.99
CA ASP A 392 3.03 20.17 6.35
C ASP A 392 4.09 19.06 6.33
N THR A 393 3.89 18.02 5.52
CA THR A 393 4.89 16.97 5.31
C THR A 393 6.14 17.53 4.63
N PHE A 394 5.96 18.36 3.60
CA PHE A 394 7.08 18.99 2.90
C PHE A 394 7.86 19.95 3.79
N ALA A 395 7.19 20.74 4.64
CA ALA A 395 7.84 21.61 5.62
C ALA A 395 8.80 20.83 6.55
N ARG A 396 8.44 19.60 6.93
CA ARG A 396 9.32 18.70 7.69
C ARG A 396 10.50 18.21 6.84
N ILE A 397 10.26 17.87 5.58
CA ILE A 397 11.31 17.42 4.65
C ILE A 397 12.33 18.53 4.39
N GLN A 398 11.90 19.80 4.32
CA GLN A 398 12.79 20.95 4.13
C GLN A 398 13.81 21.14 5.27
N THR A 399 13.56 20.60 6.45
CA THR A 399 14.50 20.66 7.58
C THR A 399 15.61 19.62 7.53
N ILE A 400 15.55 18.68 6.59
CA ILE A 400 16.54 17.59 6.44
C ILE A 400 17.87 18.17 5.96
N THR A 401 18.95 17.74 6.61
CA THR A 401 20.31 18.18 6.32
C THR A 401 21.07 17.16 5.46
N PRO A 402 22.14 17.57 4.75
CA PRO A 402 23.02 16.63 4.03
C PRO A 402 23.61 15.53 4.93
N ALA A 403 23.92 15.86 6.19
CA ALA A 403 24.45 14.90 7.14
C ALA A 403 23.44 13.81 7.52
N GLN A 404 22.16 14.18 7.70
CA GLN A 404 21.10 13.21 7.96
C GLN A 404 20.85 12.29 6.76
N LEU A 405 20.93 12.80 5.52
CA LEU A 405 20.82 11.97 4.31
C LEU A 405 21.98 10.97 4.23
N GLN A 406 23.20 11.42 4.52
CA GLN A 406 24.39 10.55 4.54
C GLN A 406 24.31 9.51 5.67
N GLU A 407 23.81 9.87 6.85
CA GLU A 407 23.57 8.95 7.95
C GLU A 407 22.61 7.82 7.52
N VAL A 408 21.46 8.17 6.94
CA VAL A 408 20.48 7.19 6.45
C VAL A 408 21.06 6.35 5.31
N ALA A 409 21.85 6.94 4.40
CA ALA A 409 22.51 6.19 3.35
C ALA A 409 23.50 5.16 3.93
N ASN A 410 24.25 5.50 4.97
CA ASN A 410 25.17 4.56 5.62
C ASN A 410 24.43 3.43 6.38
N GLU A 411 23.26 3.69 6.94
CA GLU A 411 22.47 2.67 7.63
C GLU A 411 21.78 1.71 6.67
N VAL A 412 21.16 2.25 5.59
CA VAL A 412 20.29 1.48 4.70
C VAL A 412 21.05 0.91 3.50
N PHE A 413 22.03 1.63 2.95
CA PHE A 413 22.80 1.19 1.79
C PHE A 413 24.12 0.51 2.13
N ALA A 414 24.30 0.05 3.36
CA ALA A 414 25.47 -0.69 3.80
C ALA A 414 25.64 -1.99 2.99
N PRO A 415 26.80 -2.27 2.38
CA PRO A 415 26.99 -3.41 1.46
C PRO A 415 26.63 -4.75 2.07
N GLU A 416 26.92 -4.91 3.36
CA GLU A 416 26.65 -6.12 4.13
C GLU A 416 25.17 -6.38 4.40
N LYS A 417 24.30 -5.38 4.12
CA LYS A 417 22.84 -5.46 4.31
C LYS A 417 22.07 -5.61 2.99
N ILE A 418 22.74 -5.53 1.84
CA ILE A 418 22.09 -5.55 0.54
C ILE A 418 21.70 -6.96 0.14
N TYR A 419 20.42 -7.18 -0.04
CA TYR A 419 19.85 -8.36 -0.71
C TYR A 419 19.89 -8.15 -2.21
N THR A 420 20.21 -9.20 -2.96
CA THR A 420 20.23 -9.18 -4.43
C THR A 420 19.42 -10.35 -4.96
N LEU A 421 18.42 -10.06 -5.75
CA LEU A 421 17.61 -11.04 -6.46
C LEU A 421 17.81 -10.88 -7.96
N LEU A 422 18.08 -12.00 -8.65
CA LEU A 422 18.34 -12.03 -10.08
C LEU A 422 17.39 -13.03 -10.76
N TYR A 423 16.82 -12.63 -11.87
CA TYR A 423 16.18 -13.52 -12.84
C TYR A 423 17.04 -13.56 -14.10
N ASP A 424 17.58 -14.73 -14.38
CA ASP A 424 18.42 -15.04 -15.57
C ASP A 424 17.71 -15.99 -16.52
#